data_d2b057dea6d35b0718a87b20f5bef99e
#
_entry.id   d2b057dea6d35b0718a87b20f5bef99e
#
_cell.length_a   1.000
_cell.length_b   1.000
_cell.length_c   1.000
_cell.angle_alpha   90.00
_cell.angle_beta   90.00
_cell.angle_gamma   90.00
#
_symmetry.space_group_name_H-M   'P 1'
#
loop_
_entity.id
_entity.type
_entity.pdbx_description
1 polymer ?
#
loop_
_entity_poly.entity_id
_entity_poly.type
_entity_poly.pdbx_seq_one_letter_code
_entity_poly.pdbx_strand_id
1 'polypeptide(L)'
;MNNSEQLIALKESETAFLKYFNKADYELVDFSVVEKLDWKQLNHEDLQQMGERNFWQHEHQIYALRNDFTDQLLRYYSMYPTAATKVAYTGLIIRNNEAAVQVGLENYAPSLANVQQSLKLFIQFIQQQLRDNVHFVVLGHYQLLDALLDKSLQTPDILSMIEERNLSGLFTYLSTEHPIVQILKENTQQQLNVLEHYIPNDHPALVELKIWERWLRTQGYKDIHLDITAQPPRSYYTGLFIQCHFAENESRVLTGGYYKGSIEGFGLGLTL
;
A
#
# COMPACT_ATOMS: atom_id res chain seq x y z
N MET A 1 4.78 -14.95 -25.79
CA MET A 1 5.29 -13.66 -26.35
C MET A 1 6.81 -13.71 -26.37
N ASN A 2 7.45 -13.21 -27.43
CA ASN A 2 8.92 -13.05 -27.43
C ASN A 2 9.34 -11.78 -26.63
N ASN A 3 10.61 -11.65 -26.30
CA ASN A 3 11.11 -10.53 -25.50
C ASN A 3 10.77 -9.14 -26.08
N SER A 4 10.76 -9.00 -27.42
CA SER A 4 10.42 -7.73 -28.07
C SER A 4 8.93 -7.38 -27.91
N GLU A 5 8.05 -8.37 -28.05
CA GLU A 5 6.61 -8.19 -27.83
C GLU A 5 6.29 -7.83 -26.39
N GLN A 6 6.98 -8.47 -25.42
CA GLN A 6 6.83 -8.16 -24.00
C GLN A 6 7.25 -6.71 -23.69
N LEU A 7 8.41 -6.29 -24.24
CA LEU A 7 8.89 -4.92 -24.05
C LEU A 7 7.93 -3.89 -24.65
N ILE A 8 7.42 -4.15 -25.86
CA ILE A 8 6.46 -3.25 -26.52
C ILE A 8 5.18 -3.15 -25.69
N ALA A 9 4.61 -4.28 -25.28
CA ALA A 9 3.40 -4.33 -24.46
C ALA A 9 3.55 -3.58 -23.13
N LEU A 10 4.72 -3.70 -22.48
CA LEU A 10 5.04 -2.95 -21.27
C LEU A 10 5.03 -1.43 -21.52
N LYS A 11 5.71 -0.97 -22.57
CA LYS A 11 5.79 0.46 -22.92
C LYS A 11 4.44 1.04 -23.38
N GLU A 12 3.64 0.24 -24.05
CA GLU A 12 2.25 0.60 -24.39
C GLU A 12 1.39 0.73 -23.14
N SER A 13 1.53 -0.17 -22.16
CA SER A 13 0.82 -0.12 -20.88
C SER A 13 1.19 1.11 -20.06
N GLU A 14 2.47 1.45 -19.96
CA GLU A 14 2.95 2.69 -19.32
C GLU A 14 2.34 3.93 -19.98
N THR A 15 2.41 3.99 -21.31
CA THR A 15 1.88 5.12 -22.08
C THR A 15 0.36 5.23 -21.96
N ALA A 16 -0.34 4.11 -21.98
CA ALA A 16 -1.79 4.06 -21.81
C ALA A 16 -2.19 4.55 -20.42
N PHE A 17 -1.44 4.16 -19.37
CA PHE A 17 -1.66 4.62 -18.00
C PHE A 17 -1.57 6.14 -17.89
N LEU A 18 -0.47 6.73 -18.35
CA LEU A 18 -0.29 8.19 -18.31
C LEU A 18 -1.39 8.92 -19.08
N LYS A 19 -1.73 8.46 -20.27
CA LYS A 19 -2.83 9.06 -21.08
C LYS A 19 -4.19 8.94 -20.40
N TYR A 20 -4.48 7.81 -19.75
CA TYR A 20 -5.73 7.56 -19.06
C TYR A 20 -5.91 8.53 -17.89
N PHE A 21 -4.89 8.65 -17.04
CA PHE A 21 -4.97 9.49 -15.83
C PHE A 21 -4.80 10.98 -16.12
N ASN A 22 -4.04 11.36 -17.16
CA ASN A 22 -4.05 12.75 -17.62
C ASN A 22 -5.44 13.23 -18.06
N LYS A 23 -6.23 12.35 -18.74
CA LYS A 23 -7.63 12.64 -19.09
C LYS A 23 -8.57 12.68 -17.87
N ALA A 24 -8.16 12.10 -16.75
CA ALA A 24 -8.89 12.11 -15.49
C ALA A 24 -8.42 13.22 -14.53
N ASP A 25 -7.74 14.24 -15.07
CA ASP A 25 -7.23 15.41 -14.36
C ASP A 25 -6.20 15.08 -13.27
N TYR A 26 -5.33 14.08 -13.51
CA TYR A 26 -4.13 13.86 -12.72
C TYR A 26 -2.96 14.61 -13.34
N GLU A 27 -2.19 15.32 -12.52
CA GLU A 27 -0.90 15.87 -12.93
C GLU A 27 0.10 14.74 -13.12
N LEU A 28 0.74 14.70 -14.29
CA LEU A 28 1.75 13.68 -14.56
C LEU A 28 3.09 14.14 -13.99
N VAL A 29 3.72 13.28 -13.22
CA VAL A 29 5.04 13.54 -12.64
C VAL A 29 6.04 12.49 -13.08
N ASP A 30 7.26 12.95 -13.36
CA ASP A 30 8.40 12.09 -13.70
C ASP A 30 9.60 12.51 -12.83
N PHE A 31 10.18 11.53 -12.16
CA PHE A 31 11.32 11.71 -11.30
C PHE A 31 12.46 10.79 -11.71
N SER A 32 13.69 11.26 -11.55
CA SER A 32 14.87 10.44 -11.78
C SER A 32 14.80 9.15 -10.94
N VAL A 33 15.17 8.02 -11.54
CA VAL A 33 15.35 6.75 -10.83
C VAL A 33 16.52 6.83 -9.84
N VAL A 34 17.46 7.76 -10.08
CA VAL A 34 18.55 8.06 -9.17
C VAL A 34 18.14 9.22 -8.28
N GLU A 35 18.10 8.98 -6.99
CA GLU A 35 17.82 9.98 -5.98
C GLU A 35 19.13 10.46 -5.33
N LYS A 36 19.23 11.76 -5.11
CA LYS A 36 20.24 12.35 -4.23
C LYS A 36 19.67 12.42 -2.82
N LEU A 37 20.30 11.74 -1.87
CA LEU A 37 19.88 11.72 -0.48
C LEU A 37 20.72 12.71 0.34
N ASP A 38 20.07 13.47 1.21
CA ASP A 38 20.74 14.33 2.17
C ASP A 38 20.85 13.59 3.52
N TRP A 39 22.10 13.35 3.96
CA TRP A 39 22.37 12.71 5.26
C TRP A 39 21.65 13.34 6.44
N LYS A 40 21.43 14.64 6.40
CA LYS A 40 20.78 15.39 7.48
C LYS A 40 19.27 15.15 7.56
N GLN A 41 18.69 14.61 6.49
CA GLN A 41 17.26 14.35 6.36
C GLN A 41 16.93 12.88 6.52
N LEU A 42 17.95 11.99 6.53
CA LEU A 42 17.75 10.56 6.75
C LEU A 42 17.41 10.31 8.23
N ASN A 43 16.29 9.67 8.46
CA ASN A 43 15.88 9.20 9.78
C ASN A 43 16.41 7.79 10.05
N HIS A 44 16.16 7.26 11.26
CA HIS A 44 16.62 5.92 11.64
C HIS A 44 16.05 4.81 10.75
N GLU A 45 14.80 4.93 10.34
CA GLU A 45 14.11 4.00 9.46
C GLU A 45 14.73 4.00 8.05
N ASP A 46 15.06 5.18 7.51
CA ASP A 46 15.79 5.29 6.24
C ASP A 46 17.13 4.58 6.29
N LEU A 47 17.86 4.71 7.41
CA LEU A 47 19.15 4.03 7.61
C LEU A 47 18.99 2.51 7.70
N GLN A 48 17.97 2.00 8.38
CA GLN A 48 17.67 0.56 8.42
C GLN A 48 17.40 0.00 7.03
N GLN A 49 16.67 0.74 6.20
CA GLN A 49 16.33 0.32 4.83
C GLN A 49 17.47 0.49 3.82
N MET A 50 18.53 1.20 4.17
CA MET A 50 19.71 1.26 3.29
C MET A 50 20.33 -0.12 3.03
N GLY A 51 20.10 -1.11 3.92
CA GLY A 51 20.51 -2.50 3.68
C GLY A 51 19.80 -3.18 2.50
N GLU A 52 18.60 -2.73 2.17
CA GLU A 52 17.76 -3.28 1.10
C GLU A 52 17.77 -2.43 -0.17
N ARG A 53 18.45 -1.29 -0.13
CA ARG A 53 18.45 -0.27 -1.15
C ARG A 53 19.81 -0.17 -1.83
N ASN A 54 19.86 -0.14 -3.16
CA ASN A 54 21.08 0.16 -3.88
C ASN A 54 21.44 1.63 -3.70
N PHE A 55 22.57 1.90 -3.05
CA PHE A 55 23.07 3.24 -2.84
C PHE A 55 24.60 3.30 -3.01
N TRP A 56 25.12 4.49 -3.28
CA TRP A 56 26.57 4.75 -3.40
C TRP A 56 26.89 6.18 -3.00
N GLN A 57 28.15 6.41 -2.69
CA GLN A 57 28.65 7.74 -2.41
C GLN A 57 29.50 8.25 -3.59
N HIS A 58 29.30 9.49 -3.96
CA HIS A 58 30.14 10.19 -4.92
C HIS A 58 30.30 11.66 -4.48
N GLU A 59 31.53 12.18 -4.43
CA GLU A 59 31.85 13.56 -4.05
C GLU A 59 31.12 14.07 -2.79
N HIS A 60 31.16 13.31 -1.71
CA HIS A 60 30.48 13.61 -0.44
C HIS A 60 28.94 13.63 -0.49
N GLN A 61 28.34 13.18 -1.58
CA GLN A 61 26.91 13.04 -1.74
C GLN A 61 26.53 11.55 -1.73
N ILE A 62 25.36 11.24 -1.20
CA ILE A 62 24.79 9.91 -1.32
C ILE A 62 23.77 9.91 -2.42
N TYR A 63 23.83 8.88 -3.20
CA TYR A 63 22.86 8.56 -4.23
C TYR A 63 22.24 7.20 -3.95
N ALA A 64 20.97 7.03 -4.28
CA ALA A 64 20.29 5.76 -4.19
C ALA A 64 19.40 5.53 -5.40
N LEU A 65 19.16 4.27 -5.73
CA LEU A 65 18.12 3.92 -6.69
C LEU A 65 16.74 3.99 -6.01
N ARG A 66 15.76 4.48 -6.75
CA ARG A 66 14.37 4.52 -6.28
C ARG A 66 13.88 3.10 -5.99
N ASN A 67 13.46 2.86 -4.77
CA ASN A 67 12.80 1.60 -4.37
C ASN A 67 11.29 1.77 -4.17
N ASP A 68 10.82 3.02 -4.01
CA ASP A 68 9.41 3.34 -3.79
C ASP A 68 9.11 4.77 -4.27
N PHE A 69 7.99 4.95 -4.96
CA PHE A 69 7.59 6.27 -5.46
C PHE A 69 7.05 7.18 -4.36
N THR A 70 6.17 6.64 -3.49
CA THR A 70 5.59 7.42 -2.39
C THR A 70 6.68 8.01 -1.51
N ASP A 71 7.69 7.19 -1.18
CA ASP A 71 8.84 7.60 -0.38
C ASP A 71 9.66 8.71 -1.07
N GLN A 72 9.92 8.59 -2.37
CA GLN A 72 10.59 9.64 -3.17
C GLN A 72 9.75 10.92 -3.23
N LEU A 73 8.44 10.81 -3.45
CA LEU A 73 7.52 11.94 -3.52
C LEU A 73 7.43 12.69 -2.17
N LEU A 74 7.36 11.96 -1.05
CA LEU A 74 7.36 12.54 0.29
C LEU A 74 8.63 13.37 0.53
N ARG A 75 9.81 12.84 0.17
CA ARG A 75 11.07 13.59 0.28
C ARG A 75 11.11 14.81 -0.65
N TYR A 76 10.68 14.64 -1.88
CA TYR A 76 10.68 15.73 -2.85
C TYR A 76 9.77 16.88 -2.42
N TYR A 77 8.51 16.58 -2.08
CA TYR A 77 7.54 17.60 -1.70
C TYR A 77 7.74 18.19 -0.29
N SER A 78 8.57 17.55 0.54
CA SER A 78 9.04 18.20 1.79
C SER A 78 9.90 19.42 1.52
N MET A 79 10.62 19.42 0.39
CA MET A 79 11.50 20.51 -0.03
C MET A 79 10.84 21.47 -1.03
N TYR A 80 9.98 20.92 -1.89
CA TYR A 80 9.34 21.63 -3.00
C TYR A 80 7.82 21.46 -2.93
N PRO A 81 7.11 22.29 -2.12
CA PRO A 81 5.67 22.17 -1.97
C PRO A 81 4.95 22.20 -3.32
N THR A 82 3.96 21.34 -3.48
CA THR A 82 3.13 21.24 -4.68
C THR A 82 1.73 21.78 -4.41
N ALA A 83 1.12 22.35 -5.46
CA ALA A 83 -0.30 22.66 -5.48
C ALA A 83 -1.15 21.51 -6.06
N ALA A 84 -0.50 20.48 -6.63
CA ALA A 84 -1.20 19.31 -7.15
C ALA A 84 -1.91 18.56 -6.02
N THR A 85 -3.17 18.23 -6.23
CA THR A 85 -3.96 17.41 -5.31
C THR A 85 -4.02 15.94 -5.73
N LYS A 86 -3.72 15.67 -7.00
CA LYS A 86 -3.68 14.33 -7.60
C LYS A 86 -2.53 14.22 -8.59
N VAL A 87 -1.68 13.23 -8.42
CA VAL A 87 -0.59 12.97 -9.37
C VAL A 87 -0.62 11.52 -9.83
N ALA A 88 -0.12 11.29 -11.04
CA ALA A 88 0.08 9.97 -11.63
C ALA A 88 1.50 9.84 -12.15
N TYR A 89 2.09 8.66 -11.98
CA TYR A 89 3.48 8.38 -12.36
C TYR A 89 3.64 6.98 -12.94
N THR A 90 4.72 6.80 -13.69
CA THR A 90 5.26 5.50 -14.08
C THR A 90 6.79 5.54 -14.05
N GLY A 91 7.41 4.41 -13.82
CA GLY A 91 8.86 4.29 -13.93
C GLY A 91 9.43 3.08 -13.20
N LEU A 92 10.73 2.95 -13.30
CA LEU A 92 11.46 1.86 -12.66
C LEU A 92 11.52 2.05 -11.13
N ILE A 93 11.29 0.95 -10.43
CA ILE A 93 11.68 0.76 -9.02
C ILE A 93 12.69 -0.37 -8.96
N ILE A 94 13.63 -0.28 -8.02
CA ILE A 94 14.63 -1.32 -7.80
C ILE A 94 14.53 -1.80 -6.36
N ARG A 95 14.18 -3.09 -6.19
CA ARG A 95 14.06 -3.75 -4.88
C ARG A 95 14.83 -5.06 -4.94
N ASN A 96 15.63 -5.35 -3.93
CA ASN A 96 16.42 -6.58 -3.85
C ASN A 96 17.25 -6.88 -5.12
N ASN A 97 17.84 -5.82 -5.73
CA ASN A 97 18.57 -5.86 -6.99
C ASN A 97 17.73 -6.25 -8.23
N GLU A 98 16.43 -6.29 -8.12
CA GLU A 98 15.51 -6.51 -9.23
C GLU A 98 14.85 -5.20 -9.65
N ALA A 99 14.76 -4.98 -10.96
CA ALA A 99 14.09 -3.82 -11.54
C ALA A 99 12.69 -4.21 -12.01
N ALA A 100 11.72 -3.41 -11.63
CA ALA A 100 10.33 -3.55 -12.09
C ALA A 100 9.77 -2.19 -12.50
N VAL A 101 8.79 -2.17 -13.38
CA VAL A 101 8.05 -0.95 -13.70
C VAL A 101 6.84 -0.85 -12.79
N GLN A 102 6.75 0.25 -12.07
CA GLN A 102 5.58 0.60 -11.27
C GLN A 102 4.81 1.74 -11.93
N VAL A 103 3.49 1.64 -11.88
CA VAL A 103 2.56 2.73 -12.17
C VAL A 103 1.79 3.07 -10.89
N GLY A 104 1.48 4.32 -10.66
CA GLY A 104 0.80 4.69 -9.42
C GLY A 104 0.15 6.06 -9.44
N LEU A 105 -0.66 6.28 -8.42
CA LEU A 105 -1.41 7.50 -8.15
C LEU A 105 -1.16 7.95 -6.72
N GLU A 106 -1.12 9.28 -6.52
CA GLU A 106 -1.21 9.86 -5.19
C GLU A 106 -2.33 10.88 -5.13
N ASN A 107 -3.07 10.87 -4.03
CA ASN A 107 -4.05 11.88 -3.69
C ASN A 107 -3.57 12.61 -2.43
N TYR A 108 -3.25 13.88 -2.55
CA TYR A 108 -2.82 14.72 -1.44
C TYR A 108 -4.02 15.42 -0.80
N ALA A 109 -4.00 15.57 0.53
CA ALA A 109 -5.15 16.02 1.32
C ALA A 109 -6.43 15.22 0.97
N PRO A 110 -6.41 13.88 1.09
CA PRO A 110 -7.41 13.00 0.51
C PRO A 110 -8.75 13.13 1.20
N SER A 111 -9.83 13.24 0.42
CA SER A 111 -11.19 12.96 0.89
C SER A 111 -11.57 11.53 0.54
N LEU A 112 -12.43 10.91 1.34
CA LEU A 112 -12.91 9.55 1.09
C LEU A 112 -13.46 9.39 -0.35
N ALA A 113 -14.26 10.36 -0.82
CA ALA A 113 -14.84 10.32 -2.17
C ALA A 113 -13.76 10.34 -3.27
N ASN A 114 -12.72 11.17 -3.11
CA ASN A 114 -11.64 11.25 -4.09
C ASN A 114 -10.82 9.97 -4.13
N VAL A 115 -10.54 9.39 -2.96
CA VAL A 115 -9.77 8.14 -2.85
C VAL A 115 -10.53 6.96 -3.45
N GLN A 116 -11.82 6.83 -3.13
CA GLN A 116 -12.69 5.81 -3.72
C GLN A 116 -12.80 5.97 -5.24
N GLN A 117 -12.89 7.20 -5.73
CA GLN A 117 -12.90 7.46 -7.16
C GLN A 117 -11.57 7.08 -7.82
N SER A 118 -10.43 7.36 -7.19
CA SER A 118 -9.10 6.98 -7.70
C SER A 118 -8.94 5.48 -7.80
N LEU A 119 -9.35 4.74 -6.76
CA LEU A 119 -9.35 3.27 -6.79
C LEU A 119 -10.23 2.73 -7.92
N LYS A 120 -11.45 3.26 -8.05
CA LYS A 120 -12.37 2.87 -9.13
C LYS A 120 -11.76 3.08 -10.50
N LEU A 121 -11.18 4.25 -10.75
CA LEU A 121 -10.52 4.57 -12.02
C LEU A 121 -9.33 3.65 -12.29
N PHE A 122 -8.54 3.33 -11.27
CA PHE A 122 -7.39 2.45 -11.43
C PHE A 122 -7.83 1.03 -11.78
N ILE A 123 -8.83 0.49 -11.09
CA ILE A 123 -9.39 -0.83 -11.42
C ILE A 123 -9.97 -0.82 -12.85
N GLN A 124 -10.69 0.23 -13.24
CA GLN A 124 -11.19 0.36 -14.61
C GLN A 124 -10.07 0.39 -15.65
N PHE A 125 -8.97 1.08 -15.37
CA PHE A 125 -7.78 1.04 -16.23
C PHE A 125 -7.25 -0.39 -16.38
N ILE A 126 -7.09 -1.14 -15.29
CA ILE A 126 -6.60 -2.52 -15.32
C ILE A 126 -7.55 -3.40 -16.15
N GLN A 127 -8.86 -3.29 -15.93
CA GLN A 127 -9.86 -4.05 -16.68
C GLN A 127 -9.84 -3.75 -18.17
N GLN A 128 -9.72 -2.49 -18.55
CA GLN A 128 -9.80 -2.05 -19.94
C GLN A 128 -8.50 -2.24 -20.73
N GLN A 129 -7.37 -1.97 -20.09
CA GLN A 129 -6.07 -1.95 -20.77
C GLN A 129 -5.26 -3.23 -20.53
N LEU A 130 -5.32 -3.79 -19.31
CA LEU A 130 -4.60 -5.01 -18.96
C LEU A 130 -5.49 -6.26 -19.03
N ARG A 131 -6.79 -6.09 -19.30
CA ARG A 131 -7.80 -7.15 -19.46
C ARG A 131 -7.85 -8.13 -18.30
N ASP A 132 -7.75 -7.58 -17.09
CA ASP A 132 -7.76 -8.37 -15.87
C ASP A 132 -8.82 -7.86 -14.90
N ASN A 133 -9.49 -8.77 -14.21
CA ASN A 133 -10.59 -8.44 -13.30
C ASN A 133 -10.17 -8.71 -11.87
N VAL A 134 -10.70 -7.90 -10.94
CA VAL A 134 -10.50 -8.13 -9.50
C VAL A 134 -11.10 -9.50 -9.15
N HIS A 135 -10.27 -10.34 -8.56
CA HIS A 135 -10.66 -11.64 -8.02
C HIS A 135 -11.19 -11.48 -6.58
N PHE A 136 -10.36 -10.92 -5.70
CA PHE A 136 -10.75 -10.59 -4.34
C PHE A 136 -10.06 -9.30 -3.86
N VAL A 137 -10.58 -8.74 -2.77
CA VAL A 137 -10.04 -7.53 -2.14
C VAL A 137 -9.65 -7.85 -0.70
N VAL A 138 -8.48 -7.38 -0.27
CA VAL A 138 -8.05 -7.39 1.12
C VAL A 138 -8.14 -5.97 1.67
N LEU A 139 -8.80 -5.82 2.80
CA LEU A 139 -8.83 -4.59 3.59
C LEU A 139 -8.09 -4.80 4.90
N GLY A 140 -7.39 -3.80 5.36
CA GLY A 140 -6.83 -3.79 6.69
C GLY A 140 -6.68 -2.37 7.20
N HIS A 141 -6.28 -2.23 8.46
CA HIS A 141 -6.08 -0.94 9.08
C HIS A 141 -4.94 -1.02 10.09
N TYR A 142 -3.93 -0.20 9.94
CA TYR A 142 -2.70 -0.28 10.75
C TYR A 142 -2.89 -0.01 12.25
N GLN A 143 -4.04 0.55 12.66
CA GLN A 143 -4.35 0.75 14.07
C GLN A 143 -5.06 -0.44 14.73
N LEU A 144 -5.37 -1.52 13.99
CA LEU A 144 -6.10 -2.67 14.56
C LEU A 144 -5.29 -3.38 15.63
N LEU A 145 -4.00 -3.57 15.40
CA LEU A 145 -3.14 -4.21 16.41
C LEU A 145 -3.06 -3.39 17.69
N ASP A 146 -2.96 -2.07 17.61
CA ASP A 146 -2.98 -1.19 18.78
C ASP A 146 -4.30 -1.25 19.55
N ALA A 147 -5.41 -1.50 18.85
CA ALA A 147 -6.73 -1.63 19.46
C ALA A 147 -6.96 -3.02 20.11
N LEU A 148 -6.27 -4.05 19.63
CA LEU A 148 -6.51 -5.45 20.02
C LEU A 148 -5.41 -6.02 20.93
N LEU A 149 -4.20 -5.46 20.93
CA LEU A 149 -3.04 -5.99 21.62
C LEU A 149 -2.37 -4.92 22.47
N ASP A 150 -2.22 -5.18 23.76
CA ASP A 150 -1.50 -4.28 24.66
C ASP A 150 -0.07 -4.02 24.16
N LYS A 151 0.40 -2.78 24.28
CA LYS A 151 1.74 -2.39 23.81
C LYS A 151 2.87 -3.23 24.43
N SER A 152 2.69 -3.70 25.64
CA SER A 152 3.65 -4.59 26.32
C SER A 152 3.80 -5.96 25.65
N LEU A 153 2.79 -6.38 24.88
CA LEU A 153 2.76 -7.63 24.14
C LEU A 153 3.15 -7.44 22.64
N GLN A 154 3.35 -6.22 22.19
CA GLN A 154 3.77 -5.94 20.82
C GLN A 154 5.29 -6.14 20.66
N THR A 155 5.78 -7.32 21.01
CA THR A 155 7.18 -7.72 20.80
C THR A 155 7.39 -8.25 19.38
N PRO A 156 8.60 -8.16 18.80
CA PRO A 156 8.87 -8.70 17.46
C PRO A 156 8.44 -10.16 17.29
N ASP A 157 8.63 -10.99 18.30
CA ASP A 157 8.26 -12.41 18.25
C ASP A 157 6.74 -12.60 18.17
N ILE A 158 5.97 -11.86 18.97
CA ILE A 158 4.50 -11.94 18.95
C ILE A 158 3.96 -11.37 17.64
N LEU A 159 4.49 -10.24 17.17
CA LEU A 159 4.08 -9.64 15.90
C LEU A 159 4.37 -10.57 14.71
N SER A 160 5.54 -11.22 14.68
CA SER A 160 5.86 -12.23 13.67
C SER A 160 4.87 -13.41 13.69
N MET A 161 4.54 -13.92 14.90
CA MET A 161 3.55 -15.00 15.04
C MET A 161 2.15 -14.59 14.57
N ILE A 162 1.75 -13.32 14.77
CA ILE A 162 0.49 -12.77 14.29
C ILE A 162 0.51 -12.72 12.76
N GLU A 163 1.57 -12.19 12.17
CA GLU A 163 1.77 -12.07 10.72
C GLU A 163 1.75 -13.45 10.04
N GLU A 164 2.44 -14.43 10.63
CA GLU A 164 2.47 -15.82 10.16
C GLU A 164 1.18 -16.61 10.47
N ARG A 165 0.23 -16.01 11.19
CA ARG A 165 -0.99 -16.67 11.72
C ARG A 165 -0.67 -17.94 12.51
N ASN A 166 0.45 -17.93 13.25
CA ASN A 166 0.95 -19.05 14.05
C ASN A 166 0.18 -19.13 15.39
N LEU A 167 -1.02 -19.67 15.36
CA LEU A 167 -1.87 -19.82 16.54
C LEU A 167 -1.18 -20.63 17.66
N SER A 168 -0.44 -21.69 17.30
CA SER A 168 0.24 -22.53 18.28
C SER A 168 1.32 -21.77 19.05
N GLY A 169 2.08 -20.92 18.36
CA GLY A 169 3.07 -20.04 18.99
C GLY A 169 2.39 -18.99 19.87
N LEU A 170 1.31 -18.39 19.39
CA LEU A 170 0.57 -17.36 20.12
C LEU A 170 -0.01 -17.86 21.44
N PHE A 171 -0.43 -19.13 21.56
CA PHE A 171 -0.92 -19.71 22.83
C PHE A 171 0.11 -19.71 23.96
N THR A 172 1.38 -19.51 23.68
CA THR A 172 2.43 -19.38 24.69
C THR A 172 2.36 -18.02 25.40
N TYR A 173 1.85 -17.00 24.72
CA TYR A 173 1.83 -15.60 25.17
C TYR A 173 0.43 -15.05 25.41
N LEU A 174 -0.56 -15.55 24.66
CA LEU A 174 -1.94 -15.08 24.66
C LEU A 174 -2.88 -16.21 25.07
N SER A 175 -3.90 -15.89 25.85
CA SER A 175 -4.96 -16.87 26.17
C SER A 175 -5.72 -17.28 24.91
N THR A 176 -6.36 -18.42 24.94
CA THR A 176 -7.25 -18.88 23.86
C THR A 176 -8.40 -17.93 23.58
N GLU A 177 -8.83 -17.18 24.60
CA GLU A 177 -9.95 -16.22 24.53
C GLU A 177 -9.47 -14.80 24.11
N HIS A 178 -8.18 -14.61 23.89
CA HIS A 178 -7.64 -13.31 23.49
C HIS A 178 -8.23 -12.87 22.13
N PRO A 179 -8.63 -11.58 21.96
CA PRO A 179 -9.26 -11.08 20.73
C PRO A 179 -8.51 -11.44 19.45
N ILE A 180 -7.19 -11.23 19.41
CA ILE A 180 -6.32 -11.59 18.26
C ILE A 180 -6.49 -13.08 17.91
N VAL A 181 -6.43 -13.96 18.91
CA VAL A 181 -6.54 -15.41 18.71
C VAL A 181 -7.92 -15.77 18.16
N GLN A 182 -8.97 -15.18 18.69
CA GLN A 182 -10.34 -15.45 18.24
C GLN A 182 -10.54 -14.97 16.80
N ILE A 183 -10.06 -13.78 16.45
CA ILE A 183 -10.17 -13.27 15.09
C ILE A 183 -9.34 -14.12 14.11
N LEU A 184 -8.11 -14.52 14.46
CA LEU A 184 -7.26 -15.33 13.60
C LEU A 184 -7.77 -16.76 13.36
N LYS A 185 -8.62 -17.30 14.24
CA LYS A 185 -9.28 -18.60 14.02
C LYS A 185 -10.34 -18.54 12.93
N GLU A 186 -10.91 -17.38 12.69
CA GLU A 186 -11.99 -17.21 11.73
C GLU A 186 -11.48 -17.06 10.29
N ASN A 187 -12.34 -17.41 9.34
CA ASN A 187 -12.09 -17.11 7.94
C ASN A 187 -11.97 -15.60 7.74
N THR A 188 -11.00 -15.17 6.94
CA THR A 188 -10.71 -13.75 6.67
C THR A 188 -11.91 -12.95 6.17
N GLN A 189 -12.87 -13.58 5.50
CA GLN A 189 -14.15 -12.96 5.09
C GLN A 189 -15.09 -12.69 6.27
N GLN A 190 -14.94 -13.42 7.38
CA GLN A 190 -15.77 -13.27 8.57
C GLN A 190 -15.09 -12.44 9.67
N GLN A 191 -13.81 -12.19 9.56
CA GLN A 191 -13.03 -11.52 10.61
C GLN A 191 -13.55 -10.11 10.91
N LEU A 192 -14.11 -9.39 9.93
CA LEU A 192 -14.69 -8.07 10.18
C LEU A 192 -15.91 -8.15 11.12
N ASN A 193 -16.74 -9.17 10.97
CA ASN A 193 -17.89 -9.38 11.85
C ASN A 193 -17.44 -9.75 13.28
N VAL A 194 -16.38 -10.55 13.40
CA VAL A 194 -15.83 -10.95 14.71
C VAL A 194 -15.13 -9.76 15.38
N LEU A 195 -14.45 -8.93 14.61
CA LEU A 195 -13.79 -7.71 15.09
C LEU A 195 -14.77 -6.78 15.82
N GLU A 196 -16.03 -6.70 15.36
CA GLU A 196 -17.09 -5.90 15.99
C GLU A 196 -17.41 -6.29 17.44
N HIS A 197 -17.05 -7.50 17.86
CA HIS A 197 -17.25 -7.94 19.24
C HIS A 197 -16.14 -7.47 20.19
N TYR A 198 -14.99 -7.08 19.66
CA TYR A 198 -13.80 -6.75 20.43
C TYR A 198 -13.39 -5.27 20.36
N ILE A 199 -13.84 -4.56 19.34
CA ILE A 199 -13.55 -3.13 19.16
C ILE A 199 -14.86 -2.33 19.26
N PRO A 200 -14.90 -1.20 19.98
CA PRO A 200 -16.08 -0.33 20.04
C PRO A 200 -16.59 0.06 18.66
N ASN A 201 -17.90 0.09 18.47
CA ASN A 201 -18.52 0.40 17.18
C ASN A 201 -18.20 1.80 16.63
N ASP A 202 -17.81 2.72 17.48
CA ASP A 202 -17.38 4.08 17.15
C ASP A 202 -15.86 4.22 16.99
N HIS A 203 -15.11 3.13 17.15
CA HIS A 203 -13.65 3.15 16.94
C HIS A 203 -13.33 3.52 15.48
N PRO A 204 -12.46 4.53 15.24
CA PRO A 204 -12.20 5.06 13.89
C PRO A 204 -11.84 3.99 12.86
N ALA A 205 -10.97 3.04 13.22
CA ALA A 205 -10.55 1.96 12.33
C ALA A 205 -11.73 1.06 11.91
N LEU A 206 -12.61 0.71 12.84
CA LEU A 206 -13.77 -0.13 12.54
C LEU A 206 -14.78 0.62 11.65
N VAL A 207 -15.02 1.90 11.96
CA VAL A 207 -15.90 2.76 11.15
C VAL A 207 -15.38 2.86 9.72
N GLU A 208 -14.08 3.12 9.55
CA GLU A 208 -13.46 3.24 8.23
C GLU A 208 -13.53 1.93 7.44
N LEU A 209 -13.19 0.80 8.04
CA LEU A 209 -13.30 -0.52 7.42
C LEU A 209 -14.73 -0.82 6.94
N LYS A 210 -15.75 -0.55 7.79
CA LYS A 210 -17.16 -0.74 7.41
C LYS A 210 -17.61 0.16 6.25
N ILE A 211 -17.13 1.40 6.21
CA ILE A 211 -17.43 2.33 5.10
C ILE A 211 -16.83 1.79 3.80
N TRP A 212 -15.59 1.34 3.83
CA TRP A 212 -14.89 0.80 2.65
C TRP A 212 -15.50 -0.53 2.20
N GLU A 213 -15.78 -1.46 3.12
CA GLU A 213 -16.44 -2.72 2.78
C GLU A 213 -17.79 -2.47 2.10
N ARG A 214 -18.63 -1.62 2.69
CA ARG A 214 -19.94 -1.27 2.12
C ARG A 214 -19.79 -0.67 0.73
N TRP A 215 -18.87 0.26 0.55
CA TRP A 215 -18.63 0.86 -0.75
C TRP A 215 -18.16 -0.16 -1.79
N LEU A 216 -17.21 -1.01 -1.46
CA LEU A 216 -16.74 -2.09 -2.35
C LEU A 216 -17.89 -3.02 -2.78
N ARG A 217 -18.76 -3.39 -1.83
CA ARG A 217 -19.96 -4.20 -2.15
C ARG A 217 -20.90 -3.47 -3.11
N THR A 218 -21.05 -2.14 -3.02
CA THR A 218 -21.84 -1.36 -4.00
C THR A 218 -21.19 -1.31 -5.38
N GLN A 219 -19.85 -1.46 -5.46
CA GLN A 219 -19.14 -1.59 -6.73
C GLN A 219 -19.19 -3.02 -7.31
N GLY A 220 -19.81 -3.97 -6.62
CA GLY A 220 -19.99 -5.35 -7.07
C GLY A 220 -18.93 -6.34 -6.53
N TYR A 221 -17.97 -5.89 -5.75
CA TYR A 221 -16.97 -6.77 -5.14
C TYR A 221 -17.58 -7.48 -3.93
N LYS A 222 -17.65 -8.81 -4.00
CA LYS A 222 -18.28 -9.65 -2.97
C LYS A 222 -17.24 -10.36 -2.11
N ASP A 223 -16.13 -10.71 -2.70
CA ASP A 223 -15.03 -11.44 -2.05
C ASP A 223 -14.07 -10.43 -1.40
N ILE A 224 -14.36 -10.12 -0.13
CA ILE A 224 -13.64 -9.12 0.65
C ILE A 224 -13.11 -9.80 1.92
N HIS A 225 -11.80 -9.74 2.11
CA HIS A 225 -11.09 -10.31 3.24
C HIS A 225 -10.58 -9.20 4.16
N LEU A 226 -10.56 -9.47 5.46
CA LEU A 226 -9.89 -8.60 6.42
C LEU A 226 -8.47 -9.12 6.68
N ASP A 227 -7.49 -8.23 6.71
CA ASP A 227 -6.18 -8.49 7.23
C ASP A 227 -5.93 -7.64 8.48
N ILE A 228 -5.81 -8.32 9.63
CA ILE A 228 -5.47 -7.70 10.92
C ILE A 228 -3.99 -7.84 11.25
N THR A 229 -3.22 -8.52 10.39
CA THR A 229 -1.85 -8.92 10.69
C THR A 229 -0.80 -7.97 10.15
N ALA A 230 -1.15 -7.20 9.11
CA ALA A 230 -0.21 -6.34 8.41
C ALA A 230 0.35 -5.24 9.30
N GLN A 231 1.67 -5.13 9.27
CA GLN A 231 2.42 -4.01 9.85
C GLN A 231 2.62 -2.92 8.80
N PRO A 232 2.65 -1.64 9.20
CA PRO A 232 2.96 -0.58 8.26
C PRO A 232 4.38 -0.76 7.71
N PRO A 233 4.58 -0.79 6.38
CA PRO A 233 5.91 -0.98 5.79
C PRO A 233 6.85 0.21 6.07
N ARG A 234 6.30 1.36 6.45
CA ARG A 234 6.98 2.57 6.90
C ARG A 234 6.16 3.24 7.99
N SER A 235 6.82 3.93 8.91
CA SER A 235 6.20 4.62 10.04
C SER A 235 5.19 5.70 9.64
N TYR A 236 5.29 6.23 8.44
CA TYR A 236 4.33 7.22 7.94
C TYR A 236 3.03 6.61 7.40
N TYR A 237 2.96 5.30 7.13
CA TYR A 237 1.69 4.67 6.78
C TYR A 237 0.76 4.60 7.98
N THR A 238 -0.49 4.97 7.76
CA THR A 238 -1.52 5.05 8.80
C THR A 238 -2.89 4.75 8.22
N GLY A 239 -3.86 4.48 9.08
CA GLY A 239 -5.23 4.27 8.62
C GLY A 239 -5.42 2.99 7.81
N LEU A 240 -6.38 3.06 6.91
CA LEU A 240 -6.76 1.92 6.06
C LEU A 240 -5.73 1.68 4.95
N PHE A 241 -5.50 0.40 4.68
CA PHE A 241 -4.86 -0.06 3.45
C PHE A 241 -5.76 -1.02 2.68
N ILE A 242 -5.53 -1.13 1.38
CA ILE A 242 -6.28 -1.98 0.47
C ILE A 242 -5.34 -2.70 -0.49
N GLN A 243 -5.69 -3.97 -0.80
CA GLN A 243 -5.04 -4.74 -1.85
C GLN A 243 -6.13 -5.35 -2.74
N CYS A 244 -6.03 -5.13 -4.05
CA CYS A 244 -6.89 -5.79 -5.02
C CYS A 244 -6.07 -6.83 -5.78
N HIS A 245 -6.44 -8.08 -5.64
CA HIS A 245 -5.85 -9.23 -6.34
C HIS A 245 -6.64 -9.51 -7.61
N PHE A 246 -5.95 -9.90 -8.68
CA PHE A 246 -6.54 -10.06 -10.00
C PHE A 246 -6.57 -11.52 -10.44
N ALA A 247 -7.52 -11.86 -11.33
CA ALA A 247 -7.84 -13.23 -11.67
C ALA A 247 -6.88 -13.86 -12.70
N GLU A 248 -6.43 -13.06 -13.70
CA GLU A 248 -5.63 -13.55 -14.81
C GLU A 248 -4.12 -13.58 -14.50
N ASN A 249 -3.68 -12.73 -13.57
CA ASN A 249 -2.30 -12.68 -13.13
C ASN A 249 -2.23 -12.60 -11.61
N GLU A 250 -1.98 -13.75 -10.97
CA GLU A 250 -1.90 -13.90 -9.52
C GLU A 250 -0.81 -13.01 -8.86
N SER A 251 0.24 -12.68 -9.60
CA SER A 251 1.29 -11.78 -9.10
C SER A 251 0.90 -10.29 -9.19
N ARG A 252 -0.17 -9.97 -9.91
CA ARG A 252 -0.67 -8.62 -10.05
C ARG A 252 -1.48 -8.23 -8.83
N VAL A 253 -0.98 -7.28 -8.06
CA VAL A 253 -1.67 -6.75 -6.89
C VAL A 253 -1.63 -5.22 -6.95
N LEU A 254 -2.81 -4.61 -7.00
CA LEU A 254 -2.93 -3.17 -6.79
C LEU A 254 -2.98 -2.92 -5.29
N THR A 255 -1.98 -2.23 -4.77
CA THR A 255 -1.88 -1.90 -3.36
C THR A 255 -2.10 -0.42 -3.13
N GLY A 256 -2.68 -0.06 -1.98
CA GLY A 256 -2.82 1.34 -1.59
C GLY A 256 -3.10 1.52 -0.12
N GLY A 257 -2.96 2.75 0.34
CA GLY A 257 -3.19 3.08 1.74
C GLY A 257 -2.95 4.55 2.05
N TYR A 258 -3.45 4.95 3.22
CA TYR A 258 -3.20 6.27 3.76
C TYR A 258 -1.80 6.39 4.33
N TYR A 259 -1.21 7.56 4.17
CA TYR A 259 0.04 7.91 4.80
C TYR A 259 0.01 9.36 5.31
N LYS A 260 0.84 9.63 6.32
CA LYS A 260 0.99 10.94 6.91
C LYS A 260 2.47 11.17 7.27
N GLY A 261 3.15 11.86 6.37
CA GLY A 261 4.55 12.26 6.51
C GLY A 261 4.68 13.79 6.44
N SER A 262 5.60 14.27 5.62
CA SER A 262 5.71 15.69 5.27
C SER A 262 4.48 16.21 4.55
N ILE A 263 3.79 15.33 3.87
CA ILE A 263 2.49 15.55 3.20
C ILE A 263 1.56 14.40 3.62
N GLU A 264 0.27 14.67 3.73
CA GLU A 264 -0.75 13.65 3.96
C GLU A 264 -1.35 13.21 2.64
N GLY A 265 -1.50 11.89 2.44
CA GLY A 265 -1.98 11.37 1.18
C GLY A 265 -2.57 9.97 1.25
N PHE A 266 -3.07 9.54 0.09
CA PHE A 266 -3.44 8.17 -0.19
C PHE A 266 -2.82 7.75 -1.51
N GLY A 267 -1.96 6.74 -1.47
CA GLY A 267 -1.26 6.20 -2.63
C GLY A 267 -1.91 4.91 -3.14
N LEU A 268 -1.82 4.70 -4.45
CA LEU A 268 -2.17 3.46 -5.15
C LEU A 268 -1.02 3.08 -6.07
N GLY A 269 -0.52 1.87 -5.99
CA GLY A 269 0.59 1.39 -6.80
C GLY A 269 0.36 -0.01 -7.38
N LEU A 270 0.81 -0.21 -8.62
CA LEU A 270 0.77 -1.48 -9.33
C LEU A 270 2.11 -1.72 -10.02
N THR A 271 2.68 -2.92 -9.89
CA THR A 271 3.81 -3.38 -10.71
C THR A 271 3.27 -4.01 -11.99
N LEU A 272 3.80 -3.58 -13.16
CA LEU A 272 3.38 -4.03 -14.49
C LEU A 272 4.11 -5.31 -14.90
#